data_6a0f8b8dee6b180f3287fdf119d0a747
#
_entry.id   6a0f8b8dee6b180f3287fdf119d0a747
#
_cell.length_a   1.000
_cell.length_b   1.000
_cell.length_c   1.000
_cell.angle_alpha   90.00
_cell.angle_beta   90.00
_cell.angle_gamma   90.00
#
_symmetry.space_group_name_H-M   'P 1'
#
loop_
_entity.id
_entity.type
_entity.pdbx_description
1 polymer ?
#
loop_
_entity_poly.entity_id
_entity_poly.type
_entity_poly.pdbx_seq_one_letter_code
_entity_poly.pdbx_strand_id
1 'polypeptide(L)'
;MSLPTAITTERLLLRPFEMRDLEGYVAFYTGNRTAGIGGPKPRYVAVERFMAMIGQWALRGYGRYAIDLDGAAIGHVGIMHMDETDPIELTWSLWDEAPEGHGYASEAARAVLAAWSGPALEVHIMPDNTRSINVARRLGFAHDTTVAGPHYAPDLMTYRPEVA
;
A
#
# COMPACT_ATOMS: atom_id res chain seq x y z
N MET A 1 -17.27 -3.90 6.30
CA MET A 1 -15.84 -3.71 6.01
C MET A 1 -15.36 -2.48 6.76
N SER A 2 -14.39 -2.59 7.63
CA SER A 2 -13.83 -1.44 8.34
C SER A 2 -12.41 -1.75 8.80
N LEU A 3 -11.65 -0.70 9.09
CA LEU A 3 -10.36 -0.75 9.74
C LEU A 3 -10.37 0.20 10.94
N PRO A 4 -9.57 -0.06 12.01
CA PRO A 4 -9.36 0.91 13.08
C PRO A 4 -8.79 2.22 12.51
N THR A 5 -9.06 3.34 13.16
CA THR A 5 -8.51 4.65 12.73
C THR A 5 -6.97 4.68 12.78
N ALA A 6 -6.38 3.95 13.74
CA ALA A 6 -4.93 3.77 13.84
C ALA A 6 -4.61 2.37 14.36
N ILE A 7 -3.41 1.87 14.03
CA ILE A 7 -2.89 0.57 14.49
C ILE A 7 -1.48 0.79 15.02
N THR A 8 -1.22 0.41 16.26
CA THR A 8 0.13 0.39 16.82
C THR A 8 0.71 -1.01 16.66
N THR A 9 1.93 -1.09 16.18
CA THR A 9 2.71 -2.33 16.09
C THR A 9 3.88 -2.29 17.08
N GLU A 10 4.83 -3.20 16.97
CA GLU A 10 6.02 -3.21 17.83
C GLU A 10 6.88 -1.95 17.63
N ARG A 11 7.02 -1.47 16.38
CA ARG A 11 7.93 -0.37 16.04
C ARG A 11 7.24 0.80 15.33
N LEU A 12 5.99 0.62 14.88
CA LEU A 12 5.33 1.56 13.97
C LEU A 12 3.99 2.02 14.54
N LEU A 13 3.60 3.22 14.14
CA LEU A 13 2.22 3.69 14.25
C LEU A 13 1.64 3.85 12.83
N LEU A 14 0.62 3.06 12.51
CA LEU A 14 -0.17 3.24 11.30
C LEU A 14 -1.28 4.22 11.62
N ARG A 15 -1.24 5.40 11.04
CA ARG A 15 -2.13 6.52 11.35
C ARG A 15 -2.73 7.16 10.11
N PRO A 16 -3.80 7.94 10.23
CA PRO A 16 -4.26 8.78 9.15
C PRO A 16 -3.15 9.70 8.62
N PHE A 17 -3.24 10.05 7.33
CA PHE A 17 -2.37 11.05 6.76
C PHE A 17 -2.68 12.43 7.34
N GLU A 18 -1.63 13.23 7.48
CA GLU A 18 -1.69 14.63 7.87
C GLU A 18 -1.03 15.50 6.79
N MET A 19 -1.34 16.80 6.77
CA MET A 19 -0.74 17.71 5.78
C MET A 19 0.78 17.76 5.85
N ARG A 20 1.37 17.49 7.00
CA ARG A 20 2.83 17.39 7.15
C ARG A 20 3.46 16.24 6.35
N ASP A 21 2.69 15.22 5.99
CA ASP A 21 3.15 14.05 5.23
C ASP A 21 3.17 14.32 3.71
N LEU A 22 2.49 15.37 3.24
CA LEU A 22 2.29 15.67 1.83
C LEU A 22 3.61 15.80 1.06
N GLU A 23 4.58 16.53 1.60
CA GLU A 23 5.83 16.77 0.88
C GLU A 23 6.67 15.49 0.75
N GLY A 24 6.67 14.61 1.77
CA GLY A 24 7.30 13.30 1.70
C GLY A 24 6.67 12.42 0.63
N TYR A 25 5.34 12.38 0.58
CA TYR A 25 4.61 11.65 -0.46
C TYR A 25 4.86 12.22 -1.87
N VAL A 26 4.86 13.55 -2.00
CA VAL A 26 5.15 14.22 -3.28
C VAL A 26 6.56 13.89 -3.76
N ALA A 27 7.56 13.98 -2.89
CA ALA A 27 8.95 13.63 -3.22
C ALA A 27 9.06 12.17 -3.71
N PHE A 28 8.38 11.23 -3.04
CA PHE A 28 8.29 9.84 -3.48
C PHE A 28 7.67 9.73 -4.88
N TYR A 29 6.50 10.36 -5.10
CA TYR A 29 5.71 10.16 -6.32
C TYR A 29 6.28 10.86 -7.55
N THR A 30 7.04 11.94 -7.36
CA THR A 30 7.75 12.66 -8.42
C THR A 30 9.16 12.10 -8.68
N GLY A 31 9.64 11.22 -7.81
CA GLY A 31 10.95 10.61 -7.89
C GLY A 31 10.98 9.30 -8.69
N ASN A 32 12.18 8.86 -9.04
CA ASN A 32 12.40 7.65 -9.83
C ASN A 32 12.00 6.35 -9.11
N ARG A 33 11.79 6.38 -7.80
CA ARG A 33 11.36 5.20 -7.02
C ARG A 33 10.01 4.65 -7.47
N THR A 34 9.18 5.47 -8.10
CA THR A 34 7.88 5.08 -8.64
C THR A 34 7.90 4.60 -10.08
N ALA A 35 9.06 4.50 -10.73
CA ALA A 35 9.16 4.06 -12.13
C ALA A 35 8.46 2.70 -12.36
N GLY A 36 8.59 1.74 -11.41
CA GLY A 36 7.96 0.42 -11.47
C GLY A 36 6.49 0.38 -11.04
N ILE A 37 5.88 1.50 -10.67
CA ILE A 37 4.48 1.58 -10.23
C ILE A 37 3.70 2.71 -10.94
N GLY A 38 4.09 3.01 -12.19
CA GLY A 38 3.42 3.99 -13.04
C GLY A 38 3.83 5.45 -12.81
N GLY A 39 4.92 5.73 -12.11
CA GLY A 39 5.56 7.04 -11.97
C GLY A 39 6.90 7.12 -12.73
N PRO A 40 7.67 8.20 -12.58
CA PRO A 40 7.31 9.41 -11.82
C PRO A 40 6.13 10.18 -12.43
N LYS A 41 5.42 10.91 -11.59
CA LYS A 41 4.26 11.73 -12.00
C LYS A 41 4.49 13.20 -11.64
N PRO A 42 3.86 14.14 -12.36
CA PRO A 42 3.88 15.56 -11.99
C PRO A 42 3.34 15.80 -10.58
N ARG A 43 3.82 16.85 -9.92
CA ARG A 43 3.43 17.23 -8.55
C ARG A 43 1.90 17.27 -8.36
N TYR A 44 1.15 17.85 -9.30
CA TYR A 44 -0.29 17.97 -9.15
C TYR A 44 -0.98 16.59 -9.07
N VAL A 45 -0.50 15.60 -9.84
CA VAL A 45 -1.01 14.22 -9.77
C VAL A 45 -0.69 13.59 -8.41
N ALA A 46 0.52 13.82 -7.89
CA ALA A 46 0.90 13.33 -6.56
C ALA A 46 0.00 13.92 -5.47
N VAL A 47 -0.29 15.22 -5.54
CA VAL A 47 -1.21 15.90 -4.61
C VAL A 47 -2.62 15.34 -4.70
N GLU A 48 -3.17 15.17 -5.91
CA GLU A 48 -4.50 14.57 -6.12
C GLU A 48 -4.58 13.15 -5.54
N ARG A 49 -3.56 12.33 -5.75
CA ARG A 49 -3.50 10.97 -5.20
C ARG A 49 -3.40 10.97 -3.68
N PHE A 50 -2.64 11.88 -3.11
CA PHE A 50 -2.58 12.04 -1.65
C PHE A 50 -3.96 12.39 -1.07
N MET A 51 -4.66 13.34 -1.66
CA MET A 51 -6.01 13.70 -1.25
C MET A 51 -7.01 12.56 -1.46
N ALA A 52 -6.88 11.78 -2.53
CA ALA A 52 -7.73 10.61 -2.78
C ALA A 52 -7.54 9.53 -1.71
N MET A 53 -6.33 9.33 -1.17
CA MET A 53 -6.11 8.40 -0.05
C MET A 53 -6.88 8.80 1.20
N ILE A 54 -6.93 10.10 1.51
CA ILE A 54 -7.69 10.66 2.62
C ILE A 54 -9.20 10.55 2.32
N GLY A 55 -9.59 10.88 1.09
CA GLY A 55 -10.99 10.80 0.65
C GLY A 55 -11.56 9.39 0.74
N GLN A 56 -10.77 8.37 0.41
CA GLN A 56 -11.21 6.97 0.53
C GLN A 56 -11.60 6.62 1.98
N TRP A 57 -10.84 7.06 2.98
CA TRP A 57 -11.19 6.87 4.39
C TRP A 57 -12.53 7.50 4.76
N ALA A 58 -12.76 8.73 4.32
CA ALA A 58 -13.99 9.44 4.60
C ALA A 58 -15.23 8.79 3.96
N LEU A 59 -15.07 8.22 2.76
CA LEU A 59 -16.16 7.64 1.98
C LEU A 59 -16.42 6.17 2.30
N ARG A 60 -15.38 5.39 2.60
CA ARG A 60 -15.48 3.93 2.74
C ARG A 60 -15.23 3.40 4.16
N GLY A 61 -14.69 4.22 5.07
CA GLY A 61 -14.34 3.80 6.44
C GLY A 61 -13.12 2.88 6.51
N TYR A 62 -12.37 2.75 5.42
CA TYR A 62 -11.09 2.05 5.34
C TYR A 62 -10.24 2.64 4.21
N GLY A 63 -8.94 2.45 4.29
CA GLY A 63 -8.02 2.99 3.28
C GLY A 63 -6.56 2.73 3.65
N ARG A 64 -5.69 3.61 3.19
CA ARG A 64 -4.26 3.56 3.46
C ARG A 64 -3.89 4.44 4.63
N TYR A 65 -2.94 3.97 5.44
CA TYR A 65 -2.32 4.70 6.54
C TYR A 65 -0.97 5.26 6.12
N ALA A 66 -0.54 6.33 6.74
CA ALA A 66 0.87 6.66 6.85
C ALA A 66 1.56 5.63 7.77
N ILE A 67 2.71 5.12 7.36
CA ILE A 67 3.60 4.33 8.22
C ILE A 67 4.48 5.32 8.98
N ASP A 68 4.18 5.53 10.26
CA ASP A 68 4.94 6.45 11.10
C ASP A 68 5.98 5.67 11.91
N LEU A 69 7.23 6.11 11.80
CA LEU A 69 8.36 5.65 12.60
C LEU A 69 8.92 6.86 13.34
N ASP A 70 8.85 6.84 14.66
CA ASP A 70 9.37 7.88 15.55
C ASP A 70 8.86 9.32 15.22
N GLY A 71 7.59 9.42 14.80
CA GLY A 71 6.92 10.70 14.50
C GLY A 71 7.06 11.18 13.05
N ALA A 72 7.74 10.43 12.19
CA ALA A 72 7.90 10.73 10.78
C ALA A 72 7.25 9.66 9.89
N ALA A 73 6.50 10.07 8.88
CA ALA A 73 5.96 9.14 7.89
C ALA A 73 7.08 8.67 6.96
N ILE A 74 7.32 7.34 6.93
CA ILE A 74 8.32 6.69 6.09
C ILE A 74 7.73 5.98 4.86
N GLY A 75 6.41 5.94 4.76
CA GLY A 75 5.71 5.20 3.72
C GLY A 75 4.21 5.19 3.91
N HIS A 76 3.54 4.34 3.15
CA HIS A 76 2.11 4.07 3.32
C HIS A 76 1.81 2.59 3.18
N VAL A 77 0.71 2.15 3.80
CA VAL A 77 0.21 0.79 3.78
C VAL A 77 -1.30 0.79 3.97
N GLY A 78 -2.00 -0.14 3.41
CA GLY A 78 -3.42 -0.31 3.70
C GLY A 78 -4.21 -0.82 2.51
N ILE A 79 -5.50 -0.54 2.52
CA ILE A 79 -6.43 -1.04 1.53
C ILE A 79 -6.64 0.00 0.44
N MET A 80 -6.44 -0.40 -0.81
CA MET A 80 -6.80 0.37 -1.99
C MET A 80 -8.06 -0.23 -2.63
N HIS A 81 -9.08 0.58 -2.81
CA HIS A 81 -10.32 0.21 -3.46
C HIS A 81 -10.97 1.48 -4.05
N MET A 82 -10.61 1.78 -5.29
CA MET A 82 -10.99 3.04 -5.92
C MET A 82 -12.36 2.96 -6.56
N ASP A 83 -12.66 1.87 -7.26
CA ASP A 83 -13.92 1.63 -7.94
C ASP A 83 -14.55 0.31 -7.48
N GLU A 84 -15.89 0.19 -7.55
CA GLU A 84 -16.61 -1.04 -7.14
C GLU A 84 -16.31 -2.24 -8.04
N THR A 85 -15.82 -2.00 -9.25
CA THR A 85 -15.43 -3.04 -10.21
C THR A 85 -13.99 -3.49 -10.03
N ASP A 86 -13.20 -2.76 -9.20
CA ASP A 86 -11.82 -3.10 -8.93
C ASP A 86 -11.72 -4.16 -7.81
N PRO A 87 -10.68 -5.00 -7.85
CA PRO A 87 -10.36 -5.84 -6.70
C PRO A 87 -10.00 -4.99 -5.48
N ILE A 88 -10.28 -5.51 -4.29
CA ILE A 88 -9.85 -4.88 -3.04
C ILE A 88 -8.40 -5.29 -2.80
N GLU A 89 -7.51 -4.31 -2.80
CA GLU A 89 -6.06 -4.54 -2.81
C GLU A 89 -5.40 -4.15 -1.48
N LEU A 90 -4.54 -5.03 -0.97
CA LEU A 90 -3.56 -4.68 0.06
C LEU A 90 -2.32 -4.11 -0.63
N THR A 91 -1.97 -2.87 -0.28
CA THR A 91 -0.84 -2.15 -0.90
C THR A 91 0.10 -1.58 0.15
N TRP A 92 1.39 -1.45 -0.20
CA TRP A 92 2.42 -0.81 0.62
C TRP A 92 3.49 -0.15 -0.24
N SER A 93 4.10 0.91 0.31
CA SER A 93 5.29 1.54 -0.27
C SER A 93 6.10 2.23 0.83
N LEU A 94 7.42 2.08 0.79
CA LEU A 94 8.33 2.93 1.54
C LEU A 94 8.80 4.07 0.62
N TRP A 95 8.80 5.31 1.15
CA TRP A 95 9.03 6.51 0.34
C TRP A 95 10.51 6.80 0.11
N ASP A 96 11.39 6.25 0.96
CA ASP A 96 12.84 6.40 0.87
C ASP A 96 13.53 5.04 0.93
N GLU A 97 14.83 5.02 0.65
CA GLU A 97 15.68 3.83 0.75
C GLU A 97 16.08 3.52 2.21
N ALA A 98 16.27 4.56 3.02
CA ALA A 98 16.74 4.40 4.40
C ALA A 98 15.92 3.42 5.25
N PRO A 99 14.58 3.40 5.21
CA PRO A 99 13.78 2.42 5.95
C PRO A 99 13.72 1.02 5.31
N GLU A 100 14.30 0.80 4.14
CA GLU A 100 14.28 -0.51 3.49
C GLU A 100 15.17 -1.54 4.21
N GLY A 101 14.83 -2.82 4.06
CA GLY A 101 15.59 -3.92 4.66
C GLY A 101 15.32 -4.16 6.15
N HIS A 102 14.64 -3.25 6.84
CA HIS A 102 14.34 -3.36 8.27
C HIS A 102 13.03 -4.12 8.58
N GLY A 103 12.30 -4.56 7.56
CA GLY A 103 11.06 -5.31 7.70
C GLY A 103 9.81 -4.47 7.97
N TYR A 104 9.90 -3.14 7.95
CA TYR A 104 8.79 -2.23 8.26
C TYR A 104 7.57 -2.44 7.35
N ALA A 105 7.77 -2.63 6.04
CA ALA A 105 6.66 -2.90 5.12
C ALA A 105 5.92 -4.21 5.47
N SER A 106 6.65 -5.27 5.82
CA SER A 106 6.05 -6.55 6.23
C SER A 106 5.31 -6.45 7.56
N GLU A 107 5.86 -5.72 8.54
CA GLU A 107 5.24 -5.47 9.84
C GLU A 107 3.93 -4.68 9.68
N ALA A 108 3.98 -3.58 8.94
CA ALA A 108 2.84 -2.73 8.68
C ALA A 108 1.72 -3.48 7.93
N ALA A 109 2.06 -4.17 6.84
CA ALA A 109 1.09 -4.91 6.04
C ALA A 109 0.45 -6.07 6.82
N ARG A 110 1.21 -6.77 7.66
CA ARG A 110 0.68 -7.81 8.55
C ARG A 110 -0.32 -7.25 9.55
N ALA A 111 -0.05 -6.09 10.12
CA ALA A 111 -0.95 -5.44 11.06
C ALA A 111 -2.28 -5.02 10.39
N VAL A 112 -2.22 -4.48 9.16
CA VAL A 112 -3.42 -4.17 8.37
C VAL A 112 -4.20 -5.45 8.06
N LEU A 113 -3.52 -6.51 7.60
CA LEU A 113 -4.15 -7.79 7.25
C LEU A 113 -4.85 -8.41 8.47
N ALA A 114 -4.23 -8.37 9.65
CA ALA A 114 -4.81 -8.86 10.88
C ALA A 114 -6.03 -8.06 11.36
N ALA A 115 -6.08 -6.77 11.06
CA ALA A 115 -7.19 -5.89 11.42
C ALA A 115 -8.32 -5.88 10.39
N TRP A 116 -8.09 -6.41 9.19
CA TRP A 116 -9.08 -6.40 8.10
C TRP A 116 -10.19 -7.42 8.32
N SER A 117 -11.44 -6.98 8.27
CA SER A 117 -12.65 -7.80 8.43
C SER A 117 -13.52 -7.86 7.16
N GLY A 118 -12.94 -7.53 6.01
CA GLY A 118 -13.63 -7.55 4.72
C GLY A 118 -13.35 -8.82 3.90
N PRO A 119 -13.70 -8.82 2.61
CA PRO A 119 -13.39 -9.90 1.66
C PRO A 119 -11.90 -10.18 1.56
N ALA A 120 -11.56 -11.30 0.91
CA ALA A 120 -10.17 -11.62 0.58
C ALA A 120 -9.53 -10.48 -0.23
N LEU A 121 -8.28 -10.18 0.12
CA LEU A 121 -7.50 -9.13 -0.53
C LEU A 121 -6.65 -9.72 -1.64
N GLU A 122 -6.43 -8.93 -2.68
CA GLU A 122 -5.40 -9.19 -3.67
C GLU A 122 -4.19 -8.27 -3.43
N VAL A 123 -3.05 -8.65 -4.00
CA VAL A 123 -1.85 -7.80 -4.06
C VAL A 123 -1.35 -7.81 -5.51
N HIS A 124 -1.10 -6.64 -6.07
CA HIS A 124 -0.63 -6.50 -7.44
C HIS A 124 0.81 -5.99 -7.46
N ILE A 125 1.70 -6.73 -8.11
CA ILE A 125 3.14 -6.47 -8.05
C ILE A 125 3.75 -6.57 -9.45
N MET A 126 4.61 -5.61 -9.81
CA MET A 126 5.43 -5.70 -11.02
C MET A 126 6.33 -6.94 -10.98
N PRO A 127 6.50 -7.66 -12.11
CA PRO A 127 7.27 -8.91 -12.18
C PRO A 127 8.72 -8.80 -11.68
N ASP A 128 9.34 -7.64 -11.83
CA ASP A 128 10.72 -7.36 -11.43
C ASP A 128 10.87 -6.81 -10.00
N ASN A 129 9.75 -6.51 -9.31
CA ASN A 129 9.76 -5.99 -7.95
C ASN A 129 9.94 -7.11 -6.91
N THR A 130 11.13 -7.71 -6.90
CA THR A 130 11.50 -8.79 -5.97
C THR A 130 11.28 -8.44 -4.51
N ARG A 131 11.45 -7.17 -4.11
CA ARG A 131 11.24 -6.72 -2.73
C ARG A 131 9.78 -6.89 -2.31
N SER A 132 8.84 -6.40 -3.10
CA SER A 132 7.41 -6.55 -2.82
C SER A 132 6.94 -8.01 -2.93
N ILE A 133 7.48 -8.79 -3.88
CA ILE A 133 7.22 -10.23 -3.98
C ILE A 133 7.60 -10.95 -2.68
N ASN A 134 8.75 -10.63 -2.11
CA ASN A 134 9.19 -11.22 -0.85
C ASN A 134 8.31 -10.79 0.35
N VAL A 135 7.79 -9.57 0.35
CA VAL A 135 6.81 -9.14 1.36
C VAL A 135 5.52 -9.93 1.21
N ALA A 136 4.94 -10.03 0.00
CA ALA A 136 3.73 -10.78 -0.27
C ALA A 136 3.84 -12.25 0.22
N ARG A 137 4.94 -12.92 -0.13
CA ARG A 137 5.20 -14.30 0.31
C ARG A 137 5.25 -14.45 1.83
N ARG A 138 5.91 -13.52 2.55
CA ARG A 138 5.94 -13.53 4.04
C ARG A 138 4.58 -13.29 4.68
N LEU A 139 3.65 -12.72 3.94
CA LEU A 139 2.27 -12.51 4.35
C LEU A 139 1.34 -13.68 4.00
N GLY A 140 1.86 -14.72 3.32
CA GLY A 140 1.08 -15.89 2.90
C GLY A 140 0.32 -15.68 1.59
N PHE A 141 0.82 -14.80 0.72
CA PHE A 141 0.27 -14.61 -0.62
C PHE A 141 1.14 -15.34 -1.65
N ALA A 142 0.48 -16.04 -2.58
CA ALA A 142 1.10 -16.71 -3.72
C ALA A 142 0.65 -16.07 -5.04
N HIS A 143 1.53 -16.13 -6.05
CA HIS A 143 1.21 -15.70 -7.41
C HIS A 143 0.14 -16.59 -8.01
N ASP A 144 -1.01 -16.03 -8.35
CA ASP A 144 -2.09 -16.72 -9.06
C ASP A 144 -1.90 -16.54 -10.57
N THR A 145 -1.31 -17.53 -11.21
CA THR A 145 -1.04 -17.51 -12.65
C THR A 145 -2.29 -17.69 -13.53
N THR A 146 -3.44 -17.95 -12.92
CA THR A 146 -4.73 -18.13 -13.64
C THR A 146 -5.47 -16.82 -13.82
N VAL A 147 -5.02 -15.75 -13.16
CA VAL A 147 -5.65 -14.42 -13.17
C VAL A 147 -4.69 -13.41 -13.78
N ALA A 148 -5.17 -12.65 -14.73
CA ALA A 148 -4.44 -11.50 -15.28
C ALA A 148 -4.32 -10.39 -14.23
N GLY A 149 -3.40 -9.45 -14.45
CA GLY A 149 -3.34 -8.23 -13.66
C GLY A 149 -4.63 -7.40 -13.78
N PRO A 150 -4.83 -6.43 -12.87
CA PRO A 150 -6.05 -5.63 -12.86
C PRO A 150 -6.19 -4.83 -14.16
N HIS A 151 -7.43 -4.51 -14.56
CA HIS A 151 -7.71 -3.85 -15.85
C HIS A 151 -6.97 -2.52 -16.03
N TYR A 152 -6.71 -1.80 -14.95
CA TYR A 152 -5.97 -0.53 -14.96
C TYR A 152 -4.44 -0.71 -15.07
N ALA A 153 -3.92 -1.94 -14.86
CA ALA A 153 -2.51 -2.28 -14.94
C ALA A 153 -2.31 -3.78 -15.26
N PRO A 154 -2.59 -4.22 -16.52
CA PRO A 154 -2.63 -5.63 -16.88
C PRO A 154 -1.27 -6.34 -16.79
N ASP A 155 -0.17 -5.61 -16.75
CA ASP A 155 1.19 -6.14 -16.64
C ASP A 155 1.58 -6.51 -15.19
N LEU A 156 0.74 -6.18 -14.21
CA LEU A 156 0.98 -6.58 -12.83
C LEU A 156 0.64 -8.06 -12.61
N MET A 157 1.44 -8.73 -11.81
CA MET A 157 1.13 -10.07 -11.32
C MET A 157 0.15 -10.00 -10.15
N THR A 158 -0.88 -10.82 -10.17
CA THR A 158 -1.86 -10.95 -9.09
C THR A 158 -1.42 -11.98 -8.07
N TYR A 159 -1.37 -11.59 -6.80
CA TYR A 159 -1.10 -12.45 -5.66
C TYR A 159 -2.36 -12.57 -4.81
N ARG A 160 -2.68 -13.79 -4.36
CA ARG A 160 -3.82 -14.10 -3.51
C ARG A 160 -3.37 -14.88 -2.27
N PRO A 161 -4.15 -14.85 -1.16
CA PRO A 161 -3.87 -15.69 -0.01
C PRO A 161 -3.76 -17.15 -0.43
N GLU A 162 -2.72 -17.85 0.06
CA GLU A 162 -2.63 -19.30 -0.10
C GLU A 162 -3.84 -19.95 0.58
N VAL A 163 -4.57 -20.76 -0.18
CA VAL A 163 -5.67 -21.55 0.38
C VAL A 163 -5.03 -22.68 1.19
N ALA A 164 -5.29 -22.67 2.51
CA ALA A 164 -4.81 -23.71 3.41
C ALA A 164 -5.48 -25.07 3.12
#